data_3f07fa3467ee28b78cf2fead04fd32a9
#
_entry.id   3f07fa3467ee28b78cf2fead04fd32a9
#
_cell.length_a   1.000
_cell.length_b   1.000
_cell.length_c   1.000
_cell.angle_alpha   90.00
_cell.angle_beta   90.00
_cell.angle_gamma   90.00
#
_symmetry.space_group_name_H-M   'P 1'
#
loop_
_entity.id
_entity.type
_entity.pdbx_description
1 polymer ?
#
loop_
_entity_poly.entity_id
_entity_poly.type
_entity_poly.pdbx_seq_one_letter_code
_entity_poly.pdbx_strand_id
1 'polypeptide(L)'
;MVRGDTRTALSHLRNVVKQDTNHINAYLQMGDILREEDNAQAAIKIHQSLTVRPNLSNEVKRDIHKSLALDFEQLGNITKAMGEAEIVLKLDRKNLWANEFLLKIFEQRREWDKAMQTTKAIQKLKQSRDPNQIARFLVYQGMDKLEKGQLKEAESQFQKAVKTSPEFGLPYLRLGDLFAENRDLVKSVENWEKFALLNPEEGRLVYSKIESALFDLGRFSEVEKFYERILEKDSSNLNALTKLANVLEEKGEHNNALNLVEDALSKNGGSIHARLMKLKLSLHVSKPHELSNQIDEVIQLLTIPEE
;
A
#
# COMPACT_ATOMS: atom_id res chain seq x y z
N MET A 1 -13.86 12.82 23.33
CA MET A 1 -15.06 13.29 24.08
C MET A 1 -15.19 12.48 25.36
N VAL A 2 -15.43 13.14 26.49
CA VAL A 2 -15.51 12.48 27.80
C VAL A 2 -16.92 11.91 27.96
N ARG A 3 -17.07 10.65 28.41
CA ARG A 3 -18.36 9.95 28.62
C ARG A 3 -19.42 10.74 29.45
N GLY A 4 -19.02 11.80 30.17
CA GLY A 4 -19.93 12.67 30.91
C GLY A 4 -20.75 13.60 30.02
N ASP A 5 -20.23 14.01 28.87
CA ASP A 5 -20.87 14.97 27.96
C ASP A 5 -21.97 14.33 27.10
N THR A 6 -21.88 13.05 26.77
CA THR A 6 -22.87 12.36 25.91
C THR A 6 -24.22 12.17 26.62
N ARG A 7 -24.22 11.84 27.91
CA ARG A 7 -25.46 11.72 28.70
C ARG A 7 -26.18 13.04 28.83
N THR A 8 -25.44 14.12 29.07
CA THR A 8 -25.97 15.47 29.15
C THR A 8 -26.53 15.90 27.79
N ALA A 9 -25.80 15.67 26.72
CA ALA A 9 -26.25 15.95 25.35
C ALA A 9 -27.54 15.19 25.00
N LEU A 10 -27.62 13.88 25.28
CA LEU A 10 -28.85 13.10 25.10
C LEU A 10 -30.03 13.62 25.92
N SER A 11 -29.77 14.07 27.16
CA SER A 11 -30.83 14.69 28.01
C SER A 11 -31.38 15.96 27.39
N HIS A 12 -30.49 16.84 26.91
CA HIS A 12 -30.90 18.06 26.22
C HIS A 12 -31.67 17.80 24.95
N LEU A 13 -31.18 16.89 24.09
CA LEU A 13 -31.85 16.51 22.86
C LEU A 13 -33.22 15.88 23.12
N ARG A 14 -33.39 15.06 24.17
CA ARG A 14 -34.67 14.52 24.60
C ARG A 14 -35.65 15.63 25.00
N ASN A 15 -35.20 16.71 25.64
CA ASN A 15 -36.04 17.84 25.95
C ASN A 15 -36.46 18.60 24.69
N VAL A 16 -35.53 18.80 23.73
CA VAL A 16 -35.85 19.42 22.44
C VAL A 16 -36.95 18.63 21.71
N VAL A 17 -36.82 17.31 21.57
CA VAL A 17 -37.80 16.50 20.86
C VAL A 17 -39.13 16.34 21.61
N LYS A 18 -39.17 16.59 22.95
CA LYS A 18 -40.42 16.70 23.71
C LYS A 18 -41.17 17.99 23.40
N GLN A 19 -40.45 19.08 23.18
CA GLN A 19 -41.05 20.39 22.86
C GLN A 19 -41.45 20.46 21.37
N ASP A 20 -40.62 19.90 20.48
CA ASP A 20 -40.87 19.83 19.06
C ASP A 20 -40.63 18.41 18.55
N THR A 21 -41.70 17.65 18.43
CA THR A 21 -41.64 16.26 17.92
C THR A 21 -41.23 16.15 16.44
N ASN A 22 -41.19 17.30 15.73
CA ASN A 22 -40.79 17.34 14.32
C ASN A 22 -39.33 17.80 14.12
N HIS A 23 -38.57 18.01 15.19
CA HIS A 23 -37.22 18.51 15.13
C HIS A 23 -36.23 17.41 14.65
N ILE A 24 -36.12 17.23 13.31
CA ILE A 24 -35.39 16.14 12.67
C ILE A 24 -33.91 16.12 13.09
N ASN A 25 -33.26 17.28 13.12
CA ASN A 25 -31.82 17.33 13.46
C ASN A 25 -31.53 16.85 14.88
N ALA A 26 -32.46 17.10 15.85
CA ALA A 26 -32.28 16.57 17.19
C ALA A 26 -32.37 15.03 17.24
N TYR A 27 -33.28 14.44 16.48
CA TYR A 27 -33.35 12.98 16.35
C TYR A 27 -32.11 12.40 15.66
N LEU A 28 -31.61 13.03 14.59
CA LEU A 28 -30.36 12.61 13.93
C LEU A 28 -29.20 12.61 14.93
N GLN A 29 -29.00 13.70 15.64
CA GLN A 29 -27.93 13.81 16.65
C GLN A 29 -28.11 12.78 17.78
N MET A 30 -29.34 12.52 18.23
CA MET A 30 -29.58 11.47 19.23
C MET A 30 -29.17 10.09 18.75
N GLY A 31 -29.51 9.75 17.52
CA GLY A 31 -29.10 8.49 16.90
C GLY A 31 -27.58 8.40 16.73
N ASP A 32 -26.93 9.46 16.26
CA ASP A 32 -25.47 9.50 16.09
C ASP A 32 -24.73 9.32 17.44
N ILE A 33 -25.19 9.99 18.51
CA ILE A 33 -24.61 9.80 19.85
C ILE A 33 -24.80 8.35 20.33
N LEU A 34 -25.99 7.75 20.10
CA LEU A 34 -26.21 6.36 20.48
C LEU A 34 -25.31 5.39 19.71
N ARG A 35 -25.03 5.67 18.45
CA ARG A 35 -24.04 4.89 17.68
C ARG A 35 -22.63 5.03 18.27
N GLU A 36 -22.21 6.25 18.64
CA GLU A 36 -20.93 6.50 19.28
C GLU A 36 -20.79 5.80 20.65
N GLU A 37 -21.92 5.56 21.33
CA GLU A 37 -22.00 4.77 22.58
C GLU A 37 -22.15 3.25 22.33
N ASP A 38 -21.81 2.75 21.15
CA ASP A 38 -21.93 1.34 20.75
C ASP A 38 -23.37 0.78 20.78
N ASN A 39 -24.38 1.65 20.77
CA ASN A 39 -25.79 1.26 20.72
C ASN A 39 -26.41 1.45 19.33
N ALA A 40 -25.81 0.84 18.32
CA ALA A 40 -26.26 0.94 16.93
C ALA A 40 -27.71 0.49 16.74
N GLN A 41 -28.20 -0.49 17.51
CA GLN A 41 -29.61 -0.93 17.42
C GLN A 41 -30.60 0.16 17.79
N ALA A 42 -30.30 0.94 18.83
CA ALA A 42 -31.14 2.07 19.23
C ALA A 42 -31.02 3.23 18.22
N ALA A 43 -29.84 3.50 17.70
CA ALA A 43 -29.59 4.47 16.65
C ALA A 43 -30.43 4.16 15.39
N ILE A 44 -30.39 2.91 14.89
CA ILE A 44 -31.19 2.45 13.75
C ILE A 44 -32.68 2.73 13.96
N LYS A 45 -33.22 2.43 15.13
CA LYS A 45 -34.65 2.68 15.42
C LYS A 45 -35.02 4.15 15.28
N ILE A 46 -34.15 5.04 15.80
CA ILE A 46 -34.36 6.48 15.69
C ILE A 46 -34.25 6.93 14.24
N HIS A 47 -33.16 6.59 13.55
CA HIS A 47 -32.94 7.03 12.17
C HIS A 47 -34.00 6.47 11.22
N GLN A 48 -34.44 5.21 11.38
CA GLN A 48 -35.54 4.63 10.59
C GLN A 48 -36.86 5.37 10.81
N SER A 49 -37.16 5.82 12.03
CA SER A 49 -38.38 6.59 12.30
C SER A 49 -38.43 7.91 11.52
N LEU A 50 -37.28 8.44 11.12
CA LEU A 50 -37.19 9.65 10.33
C LEU A 50 -37.47 9.42 8.84
N THR A 51 -37.18 8.24 8.30
CA THR A 51 -37.37 7.94 6.86
C THR A 51 -38.82 8.04 6.41
N VAL A 52 -39.77 7.81 7.30
CA VAL A 52 -41.24 7.82 7.00
C VAL A 52 -41.89 9.19 7.21
N ARG A 53 -41.12 10.22 7.63
CA ARG A 53 -41.68 11.55 7.83
C ARG A 53 -41.95 12.26 6.50
N PRO A 54 -43.09 13.00 6.41
CA PRO A 54 -43.42 13.70 5.18
C PRO A 54 -42.52 14.94 4.95
N ASN A 55 -42.47 15.37 3.69
CA ASN A 55 -41.89 16.67 3.27
C ASN A 55 -40.40 16.86 3.60
N LEU A 56 -39.61 15.78 3.69
CA LEU A 56 -38.18 15.88 3.89
C LEU A 56 -37.49 16.37 2.61
N SER A 57 -36.57 17.32 2.76
CA SER A 57 -35.69 17.73 1.67
C SER A 57 -34.74 16.60 1.29
N ASN A 58 -34.21 16.62 0.06
CA ASN A 58 -33.22 15.63 -0.37
C ASN A 58 -31.94 15.65 0.48
N GLU A 59 -31.57 16.81 1.01
CA GLU A 59 -30.45 16.98 1.93
C GLU A 59 -30.67 16.20 3.22
N VAL A 60 -31.79 16.43 3.88
CA VAL A 60 -32.14 15.71 5.12
C VAL A 60 -32.27 14.19 4.87
N LYS A 61 -32.87 13.79 3.75
CA LYS A 61 -32.92 12.37 3.38
C LYS A 61 -31.52 11.76 3.24
N ARG A 62 -30.57 12.48 2.60
CA ARG A 62 -29.18 12.02 2.51
C ARG A 62 -28.53 11.84 3.88
N ASP A 63 -28.75 12.78 4.80
CA ASP A 63 -28.18 12.70 6.14
C ASP A 63 -28.74 11.53 6.94
N ILE A 64 -30.06 11.28 6.85
CA ILE A 64 -30.70 10.12 7.48
C ILE A 64 -30.10 8.81 6.91
N HIS A 65 -30.04 8.66 5.61
CA HIS A 65 -29.50 7.44 4.98
C HIS A 65 -28.01 7.27 5.22
N LYS A 66 -27.25 8.36 5.32
CA LYS A 66 -25.85 8.33 5.76
C LYS A 66 -25.71 7.79 7.18
N SER A 67 -26.49 8.28 8.13
CA SER A 67 -26.47 7.79 9.51
C SER A 67 -26.89 6.33 9.59
N LEU A 68 -27.92 5.91 8.85
CA LEU A 68 -28.35 4.49 8.77
C LEU A 68 -27.26 3.59 8.19
N ALA A 69 -26.53 4.04 7.16
CA ALA A 69 -25.44 3.28 6.61
C ALA A 69 -24.34 3.02 7.64
N LEU A 70 -23.97 4.03 8.42
CA LEU A 70 -22.99 3.93 9.51
C LEU A 70 -23.47 3.04 10.66
N ASP A 71 -24.75 3.14 11.02
CA ASP A 71 -25.35 2.30 12.06
C ASP A 71 -25.34 0.82 11.65
N PHE A 72 -25.72 0.51 10.40
CA PHE A 72 -25.69 -0.85 9.89
C PHE A 72 -24.26 -1.39 9.71
N GLU A 73 -23.30 -0.53 9.36
CA GLU A 73 -21.87 -0.91 9.31
C GLU A 73 -21.39 -1.32 10.69
N GLN A 74 -21.67 -0.51 11.73
CA GLN A 74 -21.25 -0.83 13.10
C GLN A 74 -21.90 -2.13 13.60
N LEU A 75 -23.12 -2.41 13.18
CA LEU A 75 -23.81 -3.67 13.51
C LEU A 75 -23.32 -4.87 12.69
N GLY A 76 -22.37 -4.67 11.77
CA GLY A 76 -21.86 -5.71 10.87
C GLY A 76 -22.82 -6.08 9.72
N ASN A 77 -23.94 -5.36 9.56
CA ASN A 77 -24.88 -5.62 8.47
C ASN A 77 -24.50 -4.88 7.20
N ILE A 78 -23.40 -5.34 6.58
CA ILE A 78 -22.79 -4.69 5.41
C ILE A 78 -23.76 -4.56 4.23
N THR A 79 -24.65 -5.52 4.04
CA THR A 79 -25.62 -5.48 2.93
C THR A 79 -26.60 -4.32 3.08
N LYS A 80 -27.14 -4.10 4.29
CA LYS A 80 -28.00 -2.94 4.56
C LYS A 80 -27.23 -1.64 4.52
N ALA A 81 -26.03 -1.59 5.10
CA ALA A 81 -25.17 -0.42 5.05
C ALA A 81 -24.92 0.04 3.60
N MET A 82 -24.61 -0.90 2.71
CA MET A 82 -24.42 -0.64 1.29
C MET A 82 -25.72 -0.10 0.64
N GLY A 83 -26.86 -0.71 0.93
CA GLY A 83 -28.15 -0.26 0.39
C GLY A 83 -28.50 1.18 0.79
N GLU A 84 -28.23 1.57 2.03
CA GLU A 84 -28.43 2.95 2.50
C GLU A 84 -27.48 3.94 1.80
N ALA A 85 -26.22 3.59 1.63
CA ALA A 85 -25.26 4.42 0.89
C ALA A 85 -25.63 4.56 -0.61
N GLU A 86 -26.19 3.52 -1.22
CA GLU A 86 -26.72 3.58 -2.60
C GLU A 86 -27.93 4.53 -2.70
N ILE A 87 -28.76 4.61 -1.67
CA ILE A 87 -29.85 5.61 -1.62
C ILE A 87 -29.27 7.03 -1.59
N VAL A 88 -28.22 7.27 -0.82
CA VAL A 88 -27.52 8.55 -0.83
C VAL A 88 -27.05 8.91 -2.24
N LEU A 89 -26.49 7.97 -2.99
CA LEU A 89 -26.07 8.21 -4.39
C LEU A 89 -27.24 8.41 -5.37
N LYS A 90 -28.39 7.81 -5.11
CA LYS A 90 -29.61 8.08 -5.90
C LYS A 90 -30.12 9.52 -5.70
N LEU A 91 -30.00 10.03 -4.47
CA LEU A 91 -30.38 11.40 -4.14
C LEU A 91 -29.32 12.43 -4.61
N ASP A 92 -28.06 12.07 -4.57
CA ASP A 92 -26.93 12.91 -4.98
C ASP A 92 -25.81 12.04 -5.61
N ARG A 93 -25.81 11.96 -6.94
CA ARG A 93 -24.84 11.16 -7.70
C ARG A 93 -23.37 11.57 -7.52
N LYS A 94 -23.13 12.79 -7.01
CA LYS A 94 -21.80 13.32 -6.77
C LYS A 94 -21.39 13.28 -5.29
N ASN A 95 -22.15 12.61 -4.46
CA ASN A 95 -21.85 12.51 -3.03
C ASN A 95 -20.54 11.77 -2.80
N LEU A 96 -19.52 12.53 -2.36
CA LEU A 96 -18.17 11.99 -2.17
C LEU A 96 -18.16 10.95 -1.05
N TRP A 97 -18.79 11.25 0.09
CA TRP A 97 -18.86 10.35 1.23
C TRP A 97 -19.44 8.96 0.84
N ALA A 98 -20.56 8.94 0.11
CA ALA A 98 -21.20 7.69 -0.27
C ALA A 98 -20.34 6.87 -1.24
N ASN A 99 -19.63 7.52 -2.17
CA ASN A 99 -18.66 6.84 -3.04
C ASN A 99 -17.49 6.25 -2.22
N GLU A 100 -16.92 7.00 -1.28
CA GLU A 100 -15.81 6.50 -0.44
C GLU A 100 -16.27 5.36 0.47
N PHE A 101 -17.47 5.46 1.04
CA PHE A 101 -18.06 4.41 1.85
C PHE A 101 -18.29 3.11 1.07
N LEU A 102 -18.87 3.22 -0.12
CA LEU A 102 -19.07 2.07 -1.00
C LEU A 102 -17.76 1.46 -1.51
N LEU A 103 -16.77 2.30 -1.82
CA LEU A 103 -15.44 1.83 -2.21
C LEU A 103 -14.85 0.92 -1.14
N LYS A 104 -14.86 1.34 0.13
CA LYS A 104 -14.39 0.53 1.26
C LYS A 104 -15.09 -0.84 1.32
N ILE A 105 -16.41 -0.85 1.13
CA ILE A 105 -17.19 -2.10 1.14
C ILE A 105 -16.82 -2.99 -0.06
N PHE A 106 -16.70 -2.43 -1.27
CA PHE A 106 -16.32 -3.20 -2.45
C PHE A 106 -14.93 -3.81 -2.34
N GLU A 107 -13.95 -3.09 -1.75
CA GLU A 107 -12.62 -3.60 -1.44
C GLU A 107 -12.68 -4.78 -0.46
N GLN A 108 -13.42 -4.64 0.64
CA GLN A 108 -13.59 -5.71 1.63
C GLN A 108 -14.24 -6.96 1.04
N ARG A 109 -15.16 -6.79 0.09
CA ARG A 109 -15.88 -7.88 -0.59
C ARG A 109 -15.17 -8.41 -1.84
N ARG A 110 -13.99 -7.88 -2.16
CA ARG A 110 -13.19 -8.20 -3.37
C ARG A 110 -14.01 -7.99 -4.67
N GLU A 111 -14.94 -7.02 -4.66
CA GLU A 111 -15.75 -6.64 -5.83
C GLU A 111 -14.97 -5.60 -6.68
N TRP A 112 -13.83 -6.01 -7.25
CA TRP A 112 -12.83 -5.14 -7.85
C TRP A 112 -13.34 -4.28 -9.01
N ASP A 113 -14.27 -4.80 -9.82
CA ASP A 113 -14.86 -4.01 -10.92
C ASP A 113 -15.66 -2.82 -10.39
N LYS A 114 -16.45 -3.03 -9.33
CA LYS A 114 -17.17 -1.95 -8.67
C LYS A 114 -16.23 -0.99 -7.97
N ALA A 115 -15.19 -1.51 -7.30
CA ALA A 115 -14.16 -0.69 -6.68
C ALA A 115 -13.47 0.22 -7.71
N MET A 116 -13.07 -0.31 -8.87
CA MET A 116 -12.48 0.49 -9.96
C MET A 116 -13.42 1.56 -10.50
N GLN A 117 -14.70 1.23 -10.70
CA GLN A 117 -15.70 2.20 -11.18
C GLN A 117 -15.90 3.32 -10.17
N THR A 118 -16.03 2.97 -8.89
CA THR A 118 -16.20 3.92 -7.80
C THR A 118 -14.95 4.79 -7.61
N THR A 119 -13.76 4.22 -7.70
CA THR A 119 -12.49 4.97 -7.66
C THR A 119 -12.41 6.00 -8.78
N LYS A 120 -12.79 5.62 -10.02
CA LYS A 120 -12.86 6.58 -11.14
C LYS A 120 -13.84 7.73 -10.87
N ALA A 121 -15.00 7.43 -10.26
CA ALA A 121 -15.96 8.45 -9.87
C ALA A 121 -15.38 9.41 -8.80
N ILE A 122 -14.73 8.87 -7.76
CA ILE A 122 -14.06 9.65 -6.72
C ILE A 122 -12.97 10.54 -7.31
N GLN A 123 -12.10 9.99 -8.17
CA GLN A 123 -11.04 10.75 -8.82
C GLN A 123 -11.58 11.90 -9.66
N LYS A 124 -12.69 11.66 -10.38
CA LYS A 124 -13.38 12.72 -11.14
C LYS A 124 -13.95 13.80 -10.22
N LEU A 125 -14.54 13.43 -9.08
CA LEU A 125 -15.08 14.38 -8.10
C LEU A 125 -13.98 15.22 -7.45
N LYS A 126 -12.85 14.60 -7.14
CA LYS A 126 -11.68 15.25 -6.53
C LYS A 126 -10.78 15.97 -7.55
N GLN A 127 -11.12 15.90 -8.84
CA GLN A 127 -10.28 16.42 -9.95
C GLN A 127 -8.84 15.87 -9.86
N SER A 128 -8.66 14.65 -9.39
CA SER A 128 -7.39 13.96 -9.27
C SER A 128 -7.31 12.81 -10.29
N ARG A 129 -6.09 12.37 -10.60
CA ARG A 129 -5.86 11.19 -11.44
C ARG A 129 -4.72 10.37 -10.83
N ASP A 130 -5.06 9.19 -10.38
CA ASP A 130 -4.08 8.23 -9.88
C ASP A 130 -4.31 6.86 -10.57
N PRO A 131 -3.56 6.57 -11.64
CA PRO A 131 -3.67 5.31 -12.35
C PRO A 131 -3.19 4.12 -11.52
N ASN A 132 -2.33 4.34 -10.49
CA ASN A 132 -1.84 3.27 -9.62
C ASN A 132 -2.98 2.61 -8.84
N GLN A 133 -3.97 3.39 -8.39
CA GLN A 133 -5.14 2.84 -7.70
C GLN A 133 -5.92 1.87 -8.59
N ILE A 134 -6.12 2.24 -9.85
CA ILE A 134 -6.82 1.37 -10.82
C ILE A 134 -5.98 0.14 -11.14
N ALA A 135 -4.68 0.32 -11.38
CA ALA A 135 -3.76 -0.79 -11.63
C ALA A 135 -3.70 -1.78 -10.45
N ARG A 136 -3.77 -1.28 -9.21
CA ARG A 136 -3.83 -2.11 -8.01
C ARG A 136 -5.04 -3.06 -8.01
N PHE A 137 -6.23 -2.58 -8.37
CA PHE A 137 -7.41 -3.45 -8.44
C PHE A 137 -7.29 -4.50 -9.55
N LEU A 138 -6.67 -4.16 -10.68
CA LEU A 138 -6.37 -5.14 -11.73
C LEU A 138 -5.41 -6.22 -11.23
N VAL A 139 -4.41 -5.85 -10.40
CA VAL A 139 -3.53 -6.82 -9.75
C VAL A 139 -4.32 -7.72 -8.80
N TYR A 140 -5.22 -7.18 -7.98
CA TYR A 140 -6.04 -7.98 -7.09
C TYR A 140 -6.99 -8.93 -7.85
N GLN A 141 -7.57 -8.49 -8.97
CA GLN A 141 -8.32 -9.39 -9.86
C GLN A 141 -7.44 -10.53 -10.39
N GLY A 142 -6.21 -10.22 -10.80
CA GLY A 142 -5.23 -11.22 -11.25
C GLY A 142 -4.90 -12.23 -10.13
N MET A 143 -4.72 -11.75 -8.89
CA MET A 143 -4.49 -12.63 -7.74
C MET A 143 -5.69 -13.54 -7.46
N ASP A 144 -6.93 -13.03 -7.54
CA ASP A 144 -8.14 -13.86 -7.42
C ASP A 144 -8.23 -14.94 -8.52
N LYS A 145 -7.71 -14.63 -9.71
CA LYS A 145 -7.61 -15.60 -10.81
C LYS A 145 -6.55 -16.66 -10.53
N LEU A 146 -5.41 -16.29 -9.94
CA LEU A 146 -4.38 -17.25 -9.50
C LEU A 146 -4.91 -18.21 -8.43
N GLU A 147 -5.61 -17.70 -7.42
CA GLU A 147 -6.24 -18.53 -6.38
C GLU A 147 -7.19 -19.59 -6.96
N LYS A 148 -7.76 -19.32 -8.13
CA LYS A 148 -8.65 -20.23 -8.87
C LYS A 148 -7.93 -21.09 -9.91
N GLY A 149 -6.60 -21.01 -10.00
CA GLY A 149 -5.80 -21.75 -11.00
C GLY A 149 -5.93 -21.22 -12.44
N GLN A 150 -6.51 -20.02 -12.63
CA GLN A 150 -6.75 -19.41 -13.95
C GLN A 150 -5.53 -18.56 -14.38
N LEU A 151 -4.41 -19.23 -14.70
CA LEU A 151 -3.12 -18.59 -14.93
C LEU A 151 -3.13 -17.59 -16.10
N LYS A 152 -3.76 -17.92 -17.23
CA LYS A 152 -3.83 -17.04 -18.41
C LYS A 152 -4.64 -15.78 -18.14
N GLU A 153 -5.75 -15.90 -17.40
CA GLU A 153 -6.58 -14.78 -17.01
C GLU A 153 -5.84 -13.88 -16.01
N ALA A 154 -5.09 -14.47 -15.06
CA ALA A 154 -4.25 -13.73 -14.12
C ALA A 154 -3.18 -12.93 -14.86
N GLU A 155 -2.43 -13.55 -15.77
CA GLU A 155 -1.46 -12.87 -16.62
C GLU A 155 -2.08 -11.70 -17.37
N SER A 156 -3.25 -11.91 -17.99
CA SER A 156 -3.98 -10.85 -18.70
C SER A 156 -4.31 -9.65 -17.80
N GLN A 157 -4.71 -9.90 -16.54
CA GLN A 157 -5.03 -8.80 -15.61
C GLN A 157 -3.76 -8.06 -15.18
N PHE A 158 -2.66 -8.76 -14.90
CA PHE A 158 -1.38 -8.12 -14.56
C PHE A 158 -0.84 -7.29 -15.74
N GLN A 159 -0.94 -7.79 -16.97
CA GLN A 159 -0.56 -7.02 -18.17
C GLN A 159 -1.44 -5.79 -18.38
N LYS A 160 -2.76 -5.86 -18.09
CA LYS A 160 -3.63 -4.68 -18.09
C LYS A 160 -3.20 -3.67 -17.03
N ALA A 161 -2.80 -4.13 -15.84
CA ALA A 161 -2.30 -3.26 -14.79
C ALA A 161 -1.02 -2.53 -15.22
N VAL A 162 -0.07 -3.23 -15.86
CA VAL A 162 1.14 -2.61 -16.47
C VAL A 162 0.76 -1.54 -17.50
N LYS A 163 -0.20 -1.84 -18.40
CA LYS A 163 -0.66 -0.86 -19.42
C LYS A 163 -1.36 0.35 -18.79
N THR A 164 -2.05 0.14 -17.66
CA THR A 164 -2.77 1.22 -16.94
C THR A 164 -1.79 2.16 -16.24
N SER A 165 -0.76 1.60 -15.62
CA SER A 165 0.28 2.35 -14.91
C SER A 165 1.65 1.67 -15.07
N PRO A 166 2.44 2.04 -16.10
CA PRO A 166 3.73 1.42 -16.39
C PRO A 166 4.79 1.62 -15.29
N GLU A 167 4.66 2.67 -14.49
CA GLU A 167 5.58 2.99 -13.40
C GLU A 167 5.15 2.36 -12.05
N PHE A 168 4.07 1.61 -12.01
CA PHE A 168 3.63 0.89 -10.83
C PHE A 168 4.28 -0.49 -10.75
N GLY A 169 5.15 -0.73 -9.77
CA GLY A 169 5.99 -1.94 -9.71
C GLY A 169 5.23 -3.24 -9.42
N LEU A 170 4.16 -3.20 -8.62
CA LEU A 170 3.46 -4.41 -8.15
C LEU A 170 3.03 -5.39 -9.27
N PRO A 171 2.49 -4.96 -10.43
CA PRO A 171 2.16 -5.88 -11.53
C PRO A 171 3.37 -6.65 -12.05
N TYR A 172 4.54 -6.00 -12.11
CA TYR A 172 5.77 -6.66 -12.57
C TYR A 172 6.26 -7.72 -11.57
N LEU A 173 6.16 -7.45 -10.26
CA LEU A 173 6.43 -8.46 -9.24
C LEU A 173 5.56 -9.70 -9.46
N ARG A 174 4.26 -9.51 -9.67
CA ARG A 174 3.31 -10.62 -9.86
C ARG A 174 3.51 -11.36 -11.19
N LEU A 175 3.86 -10.65 -12.27
CA LEU A 175 4.22 -11.28 -13.54
C LEU A 175 5.50 -12.09 -13.41
N GLY A 176 6.52 -11.56 -12.74
CA GLY A 176 7.76 -12.30 -12.50
C GLY A 176 7.53 -13.60 -11.72
N ASP A 177 6.73 -13.54 -10.65
CA ASP A 177 6.35 -14.71 -9.86
C ASP A 177 5.57 -15.73 -10.70
N LEU A 178 4.59 -15.27 -11.48
CA LEU A 178 3.78 -16.13 -12.37
C LEU A 178 4.62 -16.82 -13.44
N PHE A 179 5.54 -16.10 -14.09
CA PHE A 179 6.42 -16.68 -15.09
C PHE A 179 7.40 -17.69 -14.49
N ALA A 180 7.88 -17.46 -13.25
CA ALA A 180 8.75 -18.41 -12.54
C ALA A 180 8.01 -19.72 -12.25
N GLU A 181 6.76 -19.67 -11.80
CA GLU A 181 5.92 -20.85 -11.62
C GLU A 181 5.73 -21.64 -12.92
N ASN A 182 5.65 -20.94 -14.05
CA ASN A 182 5.54 -21.54 -15.38
C ASN A 182 6.91 -21.91 -16.00
N ARG A 183 8.02 -21.76 -15.25
CA ARG A 183 9.40 -22.00 -15.70
C ARG A 183 9.88 -21.16 -16.90
N ASP A 184 9.23 -20.02 -17.14
CA ASP A 184 9.70 -19.00 -18.09
C ASP A 184 10.63 -18.03 -17.37
N LEU A 185 11.84 -18.50 -17.02
CA LEU A 185 12.80 -17.77 -16.22
C LEU A 185 13.27 -16.47 -16.90
N VAL A 186 13.28 -16.43 -18.23
CA VAL A 186 13.66 -15.20 -18.97
C VAL A 186 12.67 -14.08 -18.66
N LYS A 187 11.37 -14.35 -18.84
CA LYS A 187 10.35 -13.35 -18.52
C LYS A 187 10.25 -13.05 -17.02
N SER A 188 10.58 -14.03 -16.18
CA SER A 188 10.63 -13.80 -14.71
C SER A 188 11.66 -12.74 -14.37
N VAL A 189 12.89 -12.91 -14.86
CA VAL A 189 14.00 -11.97 -14.64
C VAL A 189 13.63 -10.57 -15.16
N GLU A 190 13.16 -10.47 -16.41
CA GLU A 190 12.76 -9.19 -17.00
C GLU A 190 11.74 -8.42 -16.13
N ASN A 191 10.74 -9.13 -15.61
CA ASN A 191 9.70 -8.51 -14.78
C ASN A 191 10.21 -8.17 -13.37
N TRP A 192 10.97 -9.05 -12.72
CA TRP A 192 11.54 -8.79 -11.40
C TRP A 192 12.56 -7.64 -11.43
N GLU A 193 13.39 -7.55 -12.48
CA GLU A 193 14.29 -6.41 -12.69
C GLU A 193 13.51 -5.10 -12.82
N LYS A 194 12.42 -5.10 -13.60
CA LYS A 194 11.58 -3.92 -13.73
C LYS A 194 10.95 -3.51 -12.40
N PHE A 195 10.48 -4.50 -11.60
CA PHE A 195 10.00 -4.24 -10.25
C PHE A 195 11.09 -3.61 -9.36
N ALA A 196 12.28 -4.20 -9.31
CA ALA A 196 13.38 -3.73 -8.49
C ALA A 196 13.81 -2.29 -8.84
N LEU A 197 13.82 -1.96 -10.14
CA LEU A 197 14.15 -0.63 -10.63
C LEU A 197 13.05 0.42 -10.32
N LEU A 198 11.79 0.01 -10.27
CA LEU A 198 10.67 0.91 -9.94
C LEU A 198 10.47 1.09 -8.44
N ASN A 199 10.90 0.12 -7.64
CA ASN A 199 10.73 0.09 -6.18
C ASN A 199 12.07 -0.13 -5.47
N PRO A 200 12.98 0.85 -5.40
CA PRO A 200 14.32 0.66 -4.83
C PRO A 200 14.31 0.12 -3.39
N GLU A 201 13.38 0.59 -2.55
CA GLU A 201 13.25 0.16 -1.15
C GLU A 201 12.81 -1.30 -1.01
N GLU A 202 11.92 -1.77 -1.88
CA GLU A 202 11.37 -3.13 -1.88
C GLU A 202 12.11 -4.08 -2.83
N GLY A 203 13.00 -3.58 -3.67
CA GLY A 203 13.71 -4.34 -4.71
C GLY A 203 14.42 -5.57 -4.19
N ARG A 204 14.92 -5.52 -2.93
CA ARG A 204 15.54 -6.65 -2.24
C ARG A 204 14.69 -7.93 -2.19
N LEU A 205 13.35 -7.79 -2.31
CA LEU A 205 12.42 -8.95 -2.31
C LEU A 205 12.66 -9.89 -3.50
N VAL A 206 13.26 -9.40 -4.57
CA VAL A 206 13.47 -10.17 -5.80
C VAL A 206 14.94 -10.44 -6.13
N TYR A 207 15.91 -9.87 -5.41
CA TYR A 207 17.34 -10.01 -5.73
C TYR A 207 17.76 -11.48 -5.79
N SER A 208 17.51 -12.26 -4.75
CA SER A 208 17.86 -13.68 -4.74
C SER A 208 17.09 -14.51 -5.79
N LYS A 209 15.86 -14.11 -6.12
CA LYS A 209 15.07 -14.74 -7.19
C LYS A 209 15.72 -14.51 -8.55
N ILE A 210 16.18 -13.27 -8.82
CA ILE A 210 16.88 -12.89 -10.05
C ILE A 210 18.21 -13.63 -10.15
N GLU A 211 19.02 -13.63 -9.07
CA GLU A 211 20.28 -14.38 -9.01
C GLU A 211 20.05 -15.84 -9.38
N SER A 212 19.15 -16.53 -8.67
CA SER A 212 18.88 -17.95 -8.90
C SER A 212 18.40 -18.21 -10.33
N ALA A 213 17.50 -17.37 -10.85
CA ALA A 213 17.00 -17.54 -12.22
C ALA A 213 18.11 -17.30 -13.27
N LEU A 214 18.99 -16.33 -13.07
CA LEU A 214 20.15 -16.08 -13.96
C LEU A 214 21.17 -17.22 -13.88
N PHE A 215 21.39 -17.79 -12.70
CA PHE A 215 22.23 -19.00 -12.54
C PHE A 215 21.63 -20.19 -13.29
N ASP A 216 20.34 -20.46 -13.14
CA ASP A 216 19.65 -21.56 -13.84
C ASP A 216 19.68 -21.38 -15.37
N LEU A 217 19.71 -20.13 -15.85
CA LEU A 217 19.85 -19.78 -17.27
C LEU A 217 21.32 -19.83 -17.77
N GLY A 218 22.31 -20.00 -16.89
CA GLY A 218 23.73 -19.90 -17.23
C GLY A 218 24.21 -18.48 -17.55
N ARG A 219 23.43 -17.44 -17.15
CA ARG A 219 23.66 -16.02 -17.47
C ARG A 219 24.37 -15.30 -16.32
N PHE A 220 25.45 -15.89 -15.79
CA PHE A 220 26.16 -15.42 -14.59
C PHE A 220 26.65 -13.96 -14.67
N SER A 221 27.14 -13.55 -15.86
CA SER A 221 27.63 -12.17 -16.06
C SER A 221 26.53 -11.10 -15.97
N GLU A 222 25.27 -11.48 -16.00
CA GLU A 222 24.17 -10.53 -15.93
C GLU A 222 23.78 -10.17 -14.49
N VAL A 223 24.18 -10.98 -13.51
CA VAL A 223 24.00 -10.67 -12.09
C VAL A 223 24.71 -9.36 -11.72
N GLU A 224 25.96 -9.21 -12.17
CA GLU A 224 26.76 -8.00 -11.96
C GLU A 224 26.07 -6.78 -12.60
N LYS A 225 25.74 -6.87 -13.88
CA LYS A 225 25.05 -5.80 -14.62
C LYS A 225 23.72 -5.40 -14.01
N PHE A 226 23.01 -6.36 -13.41
CA PHE A 226 21.77 -6.09 -12.70
C PHE A 226 22.01 -5.17 -11.48
N TYR A 227 22.99 -5.50 -10.64
CA TYR A 227 23.29 -4.68 -9.47
C TYR A 227 23.90 -3.32 -9.83
N GLU A 228 24.70 -3.24 -10.88
CA GLU A 228 25.19 -1.98 -11.42
C GLU A 228 24.02 -1.05 -11.80
N ARG A 229 23.01 -1.55 -12.53
CA ARG A 229 21.81 -0.75 -12.87
C ARG A 229 21.00 -0.30 -11.66
N ILE A 230 20.93 -1.11 -10.61
CA ILE A 230 20.29 -0.68 -9.35
C ILE A 230 21.07 0.47 -8.73
N LEU A 231 22.39 0.37 -8.66
CA LEU A 231 23.26 1.39 -8.06
C LEU A 231 23.36 2.66 -8.90
N GLU A 232 23.27 2.58 -10.22
CA GLU A 232 23.13 3.74 -11.11
C GLU A 232 21.86 4.56 -10.78
N LYS A 233 20.77 3.87 -10.43
CA LYS A 233 19.49 4.52 -10.09
C LYS A 233 19.44 4.99 -8.65
N ASP A 234 19.99 4.21 -7.72
CA ASP A 234 20.04 4.48 -6.29
C ASP A 234 21.42 4.07 -5.75
N SER A 235 22.38 5.01 -5.80
CA SER A 235 23.75 4.79 -5.33
C SER A 235 23.84 4.56 -3.82
N SER A 236 22.77 4.81 -3.05
CA SER A 236 22.66 4.58 -1.62
C SER A 236 22.15 3.21 -1.24
N ASN A 237 21.78 2.36 -2.21
CA ASN A 237 21.21 1.05 -1.99
C ASN A 237 22.22 0.06 -1.42
N LEU A 238 22.31 -0.01 -0.09
CA LEU A 238 23.24 -0.87 0.63
C LEU A 238 23.07 -2.38 0.31
N ASN A 239 21.84 -2.82 0.01
CA ASN A 239 21.61 -4.22 -0.34
C ASN A 239 22.24 -4.54 -1.71
N ALA A 240 22.05 -3.69 -2.70
CA ALA A 240 22.64 -3.86 -4.03
C ALA A 240 24.17 -3.73 -3.97
N LEU A 241 24.67 -2.75 -3.20
CA LEU A 241 26.10 -2.57 -2.96
C LEU A 241 26.74 -3.82 -2.38
N THR A 242 26.13 -4.39 -1.33
CA THR A 242 26.62 -5.61 -0.68
C THR A 242 26.66 -6.78 -1.66
N LYS A 243 25.58 -6.93 -2.43
CA LYS A 243 25.49 -8.02 -3.41
C LYS A 243 26.52 -7.90 -4.52
N LEU A 244 26.68 -6.70 -5.09
CA LEU A 244 27.67 -6.47 -6.14
C LEU A 244 29.10 -6.67 -5.61
N ALA A 245 29.40 -6.16 -4.42
CA ALA A 245 30.72 -6.36 -3.82
C ALA A 245 31.05 -7.85 -3.59
N ASN A 246 30.06 -8.64 -3.14
CA ASN A 246 30.24 -10.09 -2.99
C ASN A 246 30.46 -10.80 -4.35
N VAL A 247 29.71 -10.42 -5.41
CA VAL A 247 29.91 -10.97 -6.76
C VAL A 247 31.33 -10.67 -7.26
N LEU A 248 31.83 -9.45 -7.06
CA LEU A 248 33.20 -9.07 -7.45
C LEU A 248 34.25 -9.80 -6.59
N GLU A 249 34.01 -10.00 -5.30
CA GLU A 249 34.88 -10.76 -4.39
C GLU A 249 34.98 -12.23 -4.85
N GLU A 250 33.86 -12.88 -5.17
CA GLU A 250 33.83 -14.27 -5.67
C GLU A 250 34.57 -14.44 -7.01
N LYS A 251 34.61 -13.40 -7.84
CA LYS A 251 35.40 -13.34 -9.07
C LYS A 251 36.89 -13.10 -8.83
N GLY A 252 37.30 -12.79 -7.59
CA GLY A 252 38.67 -12.38 -7.24
C GLY A 252 39.01 -10.93 -7.58
N GLU A 253 38.00 -10.14 -7.94
CA GLU A 253 38.14 -8.70 -8.30
C GLU A 253 38.12 -7.81 -7.06
N HIS A 254 38.93 -8.11 -6.05
CA HIS A 254 38.92 -7.45 -4.74
C HIS A 254 39.15 -5.93 -4.81
N ASN A 255 39.98 -5.44 -5.72
CA ASN A 255 40.20 -4.01 -5.90
C ASN A 255 38.96 -3.30 -6.43
N ASN A 256 38.23 -3.92 -7.39
CA ASN A 256 36.99 -3.35 -7.93
C ASN A 256 35.92 -3.30 -6.85
N ALA A 257 35.80 -4.38 -6.05
CA ALA A 257 34.87 -4.42 -4.91
C ALA A 257 35.18 -3.33 -3.88
N LEU A 258 36.45 -3.12 -3.55
CA LEU A 258 36.89 -2.10 -2.61
C LEU A 258 36.58 -0.67 -3.13
N ASN A 259 36.96 -0.38 -4.38
CA ASN A 259 36.68 0.92 -5.01
C ASN A 259 35.18 1.22 -5.04
N LEU A 260 34.35 0.24 -5.33
CA LEU A 260 32.88 0.36 -5.33
C LEU A 260 32.34 0.79 -3.95
N VAL A 261 32.84 0.16 -2.88
CA VAL A 261 32.42 0.49 -1.51
C VAL A 261 32.95 1.86 -1.07
N GLU A 262 34.18 2.22 -1.45
CA GLU A 262 34.77 3.53 -1.17
C GLU A 262 34.03 4.67 -1.87
N ASP A 263 33.63 4.47 -3.12
CA ASP A 263 32.83 5.44 -3.88
C ASP A 263 31.45 5.63 -3.23
N ALA A 264 30.81 4.56 -2.79
CA ALA A 264 29.54 4.62 -2.07
C ALA A 264 29.67 5.35 -0.72
N LEU A 265 30.77 5.12 0.03
CA LEU A 265 31.06 5.82 1.28
C LEU A 265 31.34 7.30 1.06
N SER A 266 32.02 7.67 -0.02
CA SER A 266 32.30 9.07 -0.35
C SER A 266 31.01 9.86 -0.63
N LYS A 267 30.01 9.22 -1.22
CA LYS A 267 28.73 9.83 -1.57
C LYS A 267 27.73 9.86 -0.39
N ASN A 268 27.74 8.84 0.45
CA ASN A 268 26.72 8.61 1.49
C ASN A 268 27.28 8.50 2.92
N GLY A 269 28.45 8.90 3.16
CA GLY A 269 29.26 9.25 4.36
C GLY A 269 29.10 8.48 5.68
N GLY A 270 28.05 7.73 5.96
CA GLY A 270 27.73 7.35 7.34
C GLY A 270 27.40 5.88 7.62
N SER A 271 27.28 5.01 6.62
CA SER A 271 26.85 3.63 6.89
C SER A 271 27.94 2.78 7.55
N ILE A 272 27.71 2.39 8.80
CA ILE A 272 28.56 1.43 9.54
C ILE A 272 28.69 0.13 8.73
N HIS A 273 27.61 -0.34 8.10
CA HIS A 273 27.61 -1.54 7.27
C HIS A 273 28.57 -1.43 6.08
N ALA A 274 28.56 -0.31 5.36
CA ALA A 274 29.49 -0.09 4.25
C ALA A 274 30.96 0.02 4.73
N ARG A 275 31.21 0.58 5.92
CA ARG A 275 32.55 0.63 6.52
C ARG A 275 33.05 -0.76 6.94
N LEU A 276 32.20 -1.59 7.53
CA LEU A 276 32.52 -2.97 7.84
C LEU A 276 32.81 -3.78 6.57
N MET A 277 32.07 -3.54 5.50
CA MET A 277 32.32 -4.16 4.20
C MET A 277 33.66 -3.70 3.61
N LYS A 278 33.96 -2.39 3.66
CA LYS A 278 35.27 -1.86 3.27
C LYS A 278 36.39 -2.57 4.04
N LEU A 279 36.28 -2.66 5.36
CA LEU A 279 37.26 -3.33 6.20
C LEU A 279 37.44 -4.81 5.79
N LYS A 280 36.34 -5.54 5.58
CA LYS A 280 36.38 -6.96 5.11
C LYS A 280 37.15 -7.08 3.79
N LEU A 281 36.84 -6.25 2.80
CA LEU A 281 37.50 -6.29 1.47
C LEU A 281 38.96 -5.86 1.58
N SER A 282 39.28 -4.90 2.44
CA SER A 282 40.66 -4.43 2.67
C SER A 282 41.58 -5.51 3.23
N LEU A 283 41.05 -6.53 3.91
CA LEU A 283 41.81 -7.70 4.39
C LEU A 283 42.56 -8.43 3.26
N HIS A 284 42.04 -8.36 2.04
CA HIS A 284 42.64 -9.04 0.88
C HIS A 284 43.66 -8.21 0.11
N VAL A 285 43.64 -6.87 0.27
CA VAL A 285 44.40 -5.96 -0.59
C VAL A 285 45.27 -4.92 0.17
N SER A 286 44.89 -4.58 1.42
CA SER A 286 45.56 -3.49 2.17
C SER A 286 46.68 -3.98 3.07
N LYS A 287 47.60 -3.05 3.37
CA LYS A 287 48.71 -3.29 4.30
C LYS A 287 48.23 -3.27 5.74
N PRO A 288 48.94 -3.93 6.71
CA PRO A 288 48.49 -4.04 8.09
C PRO A 288 48.27 -2.68 8.81
N HIS A 289 49.05 -1.65 8.49
CA HIS A 289 48.91 -0.35 9.11
C HIS A 289 47.66 0.42 8.62
N GLU A 290 47.25 0.20 7.36
CA GLU A 290 46.01 0.77 6.79
C GLU A 290 44.79 0.11 7.42
N LEU A 291 44.86 -1.19 7.66
CA LEU A 291 43.82 -1.95 8.34
C LEU A 291 43.62 -1.49 9.78
N SER A 292 44.71 -1.21 10.52
CA SER A 292 44.60 -0.69 11.88
C SER A 292 43.80 0.61 11.93
N ASN A 293 44.10 1.56 11.03
CA ASN A 293 43.38 2.83 10.96
C ASN A 293 41.88 2.64 10.66
N GLN A 294 41.55 1.74 9.74
CA GLN A 294 40.14 1.43 9.40
C GLN A 294 39.37 0.76 10.56
N ILE A 295 40.03 -0.09 11.34
CA ILE A 295 39.48 -0.70 12.55
C ILE A 295 39.18 0.40 13.59
N ASP A 296 40.14 1.30 13.83
CA ASP A 296 39.96 2.39 14.78
C ASP A 296 38.82 3.33 14.39
N GLU A 297 38.66 3.64 13.09
CA GLU A 297 37.52 4.42 12.58
C GLU A 297 36.17 3.72 12.87
N VAL A 298 36.06 2.41 12.65
CA VAL A 298 34.86 1.65 12.92
C VAL A 298 34.55 1.59 14.40
N ILE A 299 35.57 1.37 15.26
CA ILE A 299 35.41 1.34 16.73
C ILE A 299 34.91 2.71 17.23
N GLN A 300 35.48 3.82 16.74
CA GLN A 300 35.01 5.15 17.12
C GLN A 300 33.53 5.37 16.83
N LEU A 301 33.06 4.94 15.67
CA LEU A 301 31.63 5.07 15.32
C LEU A 301 30.70 4.21 16.17
N LEU A 302 31.17 3.04 16.62
CA LEU A 302 30.40 2.15 17.49
C LEU A 302 30.37 2.62 18.96
N THR A 303 31.32 3.49 19.36
CA THR A 303 31.45 3.99 20.72
C THR A 303 30.80 5.35 20.96
N ILE A 304 30.29 6.03 19.92
CA ILE A 304 29.49 7.24 20.07
C ILE A 304 28.08 6.83 20.54
N PRO A 305 27.63 7.24 21.75
CA PRO A 305 26.26 6.99 22.17
C PRO A 305 25.30 7.71 21.20
N GLU A 306 24.25 7.05 20.76
CA GLU A 306 23.12 7.72 20.10
C GLU A 306 22.52 8.72 21.12
N GLU A 307 22.63 10.04 20.83
CA GLU A 307 21.96 11.11 21.58
C GLU A 307 20.46 11.15 21.29
#